data_0fb2ed82747eefa3eea1e7ca949526ab
#
_entry.id   0fb2ed82747eefa3eea1e7ca949526ab
#
_cell.length_a   1.000
_cell.length_b   1.000
_cell.length_c   1.000
_cell.angle_alpha   90.00
_cell.angle_beta   90.00
_cell.angle_gamma   90.00
#
_symmetry.space_group_name_H-M   'P 1'
#
loop_
_entity.id
_entity.type
_entity.pdbx_description
1 polymer ?
#
loop_
_entity_poly.entity_id
_entity_poly.type
_entity_poly.pdbx_seq_one_letter_code
_entity_poly.pdbx_strand_id
1 'polypeptide(L)'
;MSNADVWHAGERELQRRLGVAERMAEIGPRVLSPVLPEQHRAFYPLLNFVVVGAVSASGDLWAGMLEGAPGFAWSPDPSALRLDTRLSGADPCAQALLETGAVGLLGIDLTTRRRNRLSGQISAIDSNGLDIRVEQAFGNCPQFIQQRQLVAEACASEAAGTLVTNSLTGRMRELISAADTCFVASGLPRDGQDTAVDVSHRGGWPGFVRVTADRLTMPEFSGNRFFNTLGNLLVNPRAGLLFVDFASGDLLQITGRVELQWDSPQAERYECVEHLWHLQVECAVWRPGGSALRWQFEGFSPALRRTGIWTSTSP
;
A
#
# COMPACT_ATOMS: atom_id res chain seq x y z
N MET A 1 4.62 15.14 29.60
CA MET A 1 4.53 15.19 28.12
C MET A 1 3.06 15.17 27.79
N SER A 2 2.52 16.24 27.21
CA SER A 2 1.12 16.27 26.77
C SER A 2 0.89 15.09 25.83
N ASN A 3 -0.25 14.43 25.95
CA ASN A 3 -0.74 13.41 25.01
C ASN A 3 -0.85 14.11 23.65
N ALA A 4 0.27 14.22 22.93
CA ALA A 4 0.27 14.75 21.58
C ALA A 4 -0.66 13.85 20.77
N ASP A 5 -1.60 14.47 20.12
CA ASP A 5 -2.59 13.80 19.31
C ASP A 5 -1.85 12.99 18.23
N VAL A 6 -1.86 11.67 18.35
CA VAL A 6 -1.13 10.77 17.45
C VAL A 6 -1.79 10.66 16.07
N TRP A 7 -3.02 11.16 15.95
CA TRP A 7 -3.79 11.17 14.71
C TRP A 7 -3.73 12.56 14.05
N HIS A 8 -3.45 12.60 12.76
CA HIS A 8 -3.47 13.87 12.04
C HIS A 8 -4.91 14.35 11.74
N ALA A 9 -5.04 15.58 11.25
CA ALA A 9 -6.33 16.23 11.07
C ALA A 9 -7.33 15.44 10.21
N GLY A 10 -6.88 14.82 9.13
CA GLY A 10 -7.72 14.01 8.24
C GLY A 10 -8.25 12.74 8.90
N GLU A 11 -7.41 12.04 9.67
CA GLU A 11 -7.81 10.84 10.42
C GLU A 11 -8.84 11.20 11.50
N ARG A 12 -8.60 12.28 12.26
CA ARG A 12 -9.53 12.76 13.29
C ARG A 12 -10.88 13.15 12.70
N GLU A 13 -10.88 13.82 11.57
CA GLU A 13 -12.13 14.20 10.90
C GLU A 13 -12.98 12.98 10.54
N LEU A 14 -12.35 11.92 10.02
CA LEU A 14 -13.05 10.67 9.69
C LEU A 14 -13.52 9.92 10.94
N GLN A 15 -12.67 9.85 11.96
CA GLN A 15 -13.02 9.24 13.25
C GLN A 15 -14.21 9.97 13.90
N ARG A 16 -14.26 11.31 13.80
CA ARG A 16 -15.38 12.13 14.30
C ARG A 16 -16.66 11.88 13.50
N ARG A 17 -16.59 11.86 12.14
CA ARG A 17 -17.75 11.58 11.28
C ARG A 17 -18.39 10.24 11.58
N LEU A 18 -17.59 9.25 11.92
CA LEU A 18 -18.05 7.89 12.21
C LEU A 18 -18.26 7.60 13.70
N GLY A 19 -18.19 8.63 14.57
CA GLY A 19 -18.48 8.52 16.00
C GLY A 19 -17.50 7.64 16.78
N VAL A 20 -16.24 7.50 16.31
CA VAL A 20 -15.22 6.66 16.96
C VAL A 20 -14.04 7.44 17.52
N ALA A 21 -14.08 8.79 17.48
CA ALA A 21 -12.95 9.65 17.84
C ALA A 21 -12.44 9.43 19.27
N GLU A 22 -13.34 9.34 20.27
CA GLU A 22 -12.95 9.12 21.67
C GLU A 22 -12.21 7.79 21.83
N ARG A 23 -12.77 6.71 21.27
CA ARG A 23 -12.14 5.38 21.28
C ARG A 23 -10.77 5.40 20.60
N MET A 24 -10.62 6.10 19.48
CA MET A 24 -9.35 6.19 18.77
C MET A 24 -8.32 7.02 19.53
N ALA A 25 -8.73 8.07 20.24
CA ALA A 25 -7.84 8.84 21.11
C ALA A 25 -7.25 7.99 22.24
N GLU A 26 -8.02 7.04 22.78
CA GLU A 26 -7.53 6.10 23.80
C GLU A 26 -6.61 5.01 23.25
N ILE A 27 -6.91 4.50 22.05
CA ILE A 27 -6.20 3.38 21.42
C ILE A 27 -4.89 3.85 20.77
N GLY A 28 -4.90 5.01 20.11
CA GLY A 28 -3.78 5.50 19.30
C GLY A 28 -2.43 5.44 20.03
N PRO A 29 -2.27 6.02 21.23
CA PRO A 29 -1.00 6.02 21.97
C PRO A 29 -0.50 4.62 22.37
N ARG A 30 -1.37 3.61 22.35
CA ARG A 30 -1.02 2.22 22.69
C ARG A 30 -0.60 1.39 21.50
N VAL A 31 -1.06 1.74 20.30
CA VAL A 31 -0.84 0.95 19.07
C VAL A 31 0.16 1.58 18.13
N LEU A 32 0.28 2.91 18.12
CA LEU A 32 1.26 3.64 17.33
C LEU A 32 2.54 3.80 18.14
N SER A 33 3.63 3.25 17.64
CA SER A 33 4.93 3.30 18.29
C SER A 33 5.90 4.16 17.47
N PRO A 34 6.73 5.02 18.08
CA PRO A 34 7.78 5.75 17.37
C PRO A 34 9.00 4.88 17.02
N VAL A 35 8.97 3.62 17.42
CA VAL A 35 10.03 2.64 17.18
C VAL A 35 9.44 1.29 16.85
N LEU A 36 10.23 0.39 16.26
CA LEU A 36 9.82 -0.99 15.98
C LEU A 36 9.72 -1.82 17.26
N PRO A 37 8.54 -2.31 17.63
CA PRO A 37 8.40 -3.30 18.69
C PRO A 37 9.18 -4.58 18.36
N GLU A 38 9.62 -5.33 19.37
CA GLU A 38 10.40 -6.57 19.19
C GLU A 38 9.70 -7.58 18.26
N GLN A 39 8.38 -7.69 18.37
CA GLN A 39 7.58 -8.55 17.49
C GLN A 39 7.68 -8.13 16.01
N HIS A 40 7.80 -6.83 15.72
CA HIS A 40 7.97 -6.34 14.35
C HIS A 40 9.40 -6.61 13.87
N ARG A 41 10.40 -6.38 14.72
CA ARG A 41 11.81 -6.65 14.42
C ARG A 41 12.04 -8.12 14.08
N ALA A 42 11.40 -9.04 14.82
CA ALA A 42 11.44 -10.47 14.55
C ALA A 42 10.64 -10.89 13.29
N PHE A 43 9.73 -10.06 12.79
CA PHE A 43 8.89 -10.36 11.64
C PHE A 43 9.56 -10.03 10.30
N TYR A 44 10.21 -8.89 10.19
CA TYR A 44 10.78 -8.44 8.92
C TYR A 44 11.78 -9.43 8.30
N PRO A 45 12.68 -10.09 9.07
CA PRO A 45 13.61 -11.05 8.50
C PRO A 45 12.99 -12.31 7.89
N LEU A 46 11.71 -12.54 8.14
CA LEU A 46 10.99 -13.70 7.58
C LEU A 46 10.46 -13.44 6.17
N LEU A 47 10.49 -12.19 5.70
CA LEU A 47 9.85 -11.78 4.47
C LEU A 47 10.74 -11.96 3.24
N ASN A 48 10.13 -12.25 2.10
CA ASN A 48 10.77 -12.26 0.78
C ASN A 48 10.57 -10.93 0.04
N PHE A 49 9.63 -10.11 0.47
CA PHE A 49 9.39 -8.78 -0.07
C PHE A 49 8.76 -7.87 0.98
N VAL A 50 8.88 -6.58 0.71
CA VAL A 50 8.11 -5.53 1.38
C VAL A 50 7.49 -4.64 0.30
N VAL A 51 6.33 -4.04 0.61
CA VAL A 51 5.75 -3.01 -0.24
C VAL A 51 6.14 -1.65 0.31
N VAL A 52 6.62 -0.77 -0.56
CA VAL A 52 7.01 0.58 -0.21
C VAL A 52 6.12 1.60 -0.90
N GLY A 53 5.90 2.71 -0.22
CA GLY A 53 5.28 3.90 -0.78
C GLY A 53 6.28 5.04 -0.72
N ALA A 54 6.30 5.87 -1.76
CA ALA A 54 7.14 7.04 -1.86
C ALA A 54 6.39 8.20 -2.52
N VAL A 55 6.91 9.40 -2.33
CA VAL A 55 6.46 10.62 -3.01
C VAL A 55 7.61 11.16 -3.84
N SER A 56 7.35 11.47 -5.12
CA SER A 56 8.35 12.12 -5.98
C SER A 56 8.50 13.61 -5.66
N ALA A 57 9.53 14.23 -6.19
CA ALA A 57 9.73 15.67 -6.07
C ALA A 57 8.58 16.50 -6.70
N SER A 58 7.84 15.93 -7.68
CA SER A 58 6.63 16.53 -8.26
C SER A 58 5.38 16.36 -7.39
N GLY A 59 5.46 15.59 -6.29
CA GLY A 59 4.34 15.29 -5.41
C GLY A 59 3.51 14.09 -5.83
N ASP A 60 3.95 13.32 -6.83
CA ASP A 60 3.30 12.09 -7.26
C ASP A 60 3.59 10.96 -6.26
N LEU A 61 2.55 10.27 -5.87
CA LEU A 61 2.67 9.11 -4.98
C LEU A 61 2.82 7.83 -5.79
N TRP A 62 3.76 6.99 -5.37
CA TRP A 62 4.04 5.71 -5.99
C TRP A 62 4.06 4.60 -4.95
N ALA A 63 3.52 3.46 -5.30
CA ALA A 63 3.69 2.22 -4.55
C ALA A 63 4.58 1.26 -5.37
N GLY A 64 5.52 0.60 -4.69
CA GLY A 64 6.46 -0.34 -5.30
C GLY A 64 6.70 -1.55 -4.42
N MET A 65 7.45 -2.52 -4.94
CA MET A 65 7.82 -3.74 -4.23
C MET A 65 9.34 -3.90 -4.22
N LEU A 66 9.90 -4.10 -3.04
CA LEU A 66 11.32 -4.42 -2.86
C LEU A 66 11.44 -5.86 -2.37
N GLU A 67 12.34 -6.61 -2.97
CA GLU A 67 12.47 -8.06 -2.79
C GLU A 67 13.87 -8.44 -2.33
N GLY A 68 13.95 -9.59 -1.67
CA GLY A 68 15.20 -10.22 -1.27
C GLY A 68 14.97 -11.59 -0.64
N ALA A 69 16.03 -12.35 -0.47
CA ALA A 69 15.97 -13.58 0.31
C ALA A 69 15.58 -13.29 1.76
N PRO A 70 14.98 -14.24 2.49
CA PRO A 70 14.73 -14.07 3.93
C PRO A 70 15.97 -13.55 4.66
N GLY A 71 15.79 -12.51 5.48
CA GLY A 71 16.88 -11.77 6.12
C GLY A 71 17.26 -10.46 5.41
N PHE A 72 16.75 -10.18 4.20
CA PHE A 72 17.05 -8.92 3.48
C PHE A 72 16.50 -7.68 4.20
N ALA A 73 15.41 -7.83 4.95
CA ALA A 73 14.82 -6.77 5.75
C ALA A 73 15.07 -7.08 7.24
N TRP A 74 15.80 -6.24 7.94
CA TRP A 74 16.15 -6.47 9.34
C TRP A 74 16.37 -5.16 10.11
N SER A 75 16.19 -5.20 11.41
CA SER A 75 16.28 -4.02 12.28
C SER A 75 17.55 -4.09 13.14
N PRO A 76 18.55 -3.21 12.90
CA PRO A 76 19.75 -3.15 13.71
C PRO A 76 19.45 -2.69 15.16
N ASP A 77 18.52 -1.75 15.28
CA ASP A 77 18.00 -1.25 16.55
C ASP A 77 16.51 -0.88 16.41
N PRO A 78 15.79 -0.58 17.51
CA PRO A 78 14.34 -0.28 17.43
C PRO A 78 13.97 0.93 16.58
N SER A 79 14.89 1.87 16.34
CA SER A 79 14.63 3.10 15.58
C SER A 79 14.98 2.99 14.10
N ALA A 80 15.49 1.82 13.65
CA ALA A 80 15.98 1.62 12.29
C ALA A 80 15.52 0.31 11.67
N LEU A 81 15.30 0.34 10.36
CA LEU A 81 15.12 -0.84 9.50
C LEU A 81 16.10 -0.77 8.35
N ARG A 82 16.86 -1.83 8.13
CA ARG A 82 17.73 -2.02 6.97
C ARG A 82 17.04 -2.90 5.93
N LEU A 83 17.15 -2.51 4.65
CA LEU A 83 16.74 -3.31 3.49
C LEU A 83 17.98 -3.59 2.63
N ASP A 84 18.44 -4.83 2.60
CA ASP A 84 19.55 -5.28 1.75
C ASP A 84 19.01 -5.67 0.38
N THR A 85 18.74 -4.65 -0.44
CA THR A 85 18.14 -4.79 -1.78
C THR A 85 18.58 -3.66 -2.69
N ARG A 86 18.57 -3.90 -3.99
CA ARG A 86 18.92 -2.87 -4.97
C ARG A 86 17.67 -2.18 -5.49
N LEU A 87 17.74 -0.87 -5.63
CA LEU A 87 16.70 -0.07 -6.25
C LEU A 87 16.82 -0.13 -7.77
N SER A 88 15.73 -0.54 -8.44
CA SER A 88 15.68 -0.57 -9.90
C SER A 88 15.43 0.83 -10.48
N GLY A 89 16.22 1.26 -11.44
CA GLY A 89 16.01 2.51 -12.15
C GLY A 89 14.74 2.54 -13.02
N ALA A 90 14.13 1.39 -13.31
CA ALA A 90 12.85 1.29 -14.02
C ALA A 90 11.63 1.39 -13.09
N ASP A 91 11.83 1.44 -11.77
CA ASP A 91 10.78 1.52 -10.77
C ASP A 91 10.53 2.98 -10.37
N PRO A 92 9.38 3.58 -10.69
CA PRO A 92 9.08 4.96 -10.33
C PRO A 92 9.02 5.18 -8.81
N CYS A 93 8.64 4.16 -8.03
CA CYS A 93 8.66 4.23 -6.58
C CYS A 93 10.10 4.27 -6.04
N ALA A 94 11.01 3.46 -6.60
CA ALA A 94 12.42 3.49 -6.24
C ALA A 94 13.06 4.86 -6.58
N GLN A 95 12.71 5.45 -7.74
CA GLN A 95 13.16 6.81 -8.09
C GLN A 95 12.64 7.85 -7.09
N ALA A 96 11.35 7.80 -6.74
CA ALA A 96 10.76 8.70 -5.75
C ALA A 96 11.40 8.56 -4.36
N LEU A 97 11.78 7.34 -3.93
CA LEU A 97 12.55 7.12 -2.71
C LEU A 97 13.90 7.85 -2.73
N LEU A 98 14.59 7.83 -3.89
CA LEU A 98 15.88 8.53 -4.05
C LEU A 98 15.73 10.05 -4.08
N GLU A 99 14.60 10.55 -4.55
CA GLU A 99 14.35 11.99 -4.67
C GLU A 99 14.05 12.66 -3.32
N THR A 100 13.24 12.05 -2.48
CA THR A 100 12.71 12.68 -1.26
C THR A 100 13.12 11.99 0.03
N GLY A 101 13.47 10.71 -0.02
CA GLY A 101 13.77 9.90 1.15
C GLY A 101 12.56 9.53 2.01
N ALA A 102 11.39 10.10 1.75
CA ALA A 102 10.17 9.79 2.49
C ALA A 102 9.65 8.39 2.14
N VAL A 103 9.43 7.55 3.13
CA VAL A 103 9.05 6.15 2.92
C VAL A 103 7.92 5.70 3.84
N GLY A 104 6.88 5.11 3.25
CA GLY A 104 5.96 4.21 3.93
C GLY A 104 6.32 2.77 3.59
N LEU A 105 6.24 1.85 4.55
CA LEU A 105 6.57 0.46 4.32
C LEU A 105 5.53 -0.47 4.95
N LEU A 106 5.13 -1.46 4.19
CA LEU A 106 4.28 -2.56 4.61
C LEU A 106 5.05 -3.87 4.48
N GLY A 107 5.43 -4.46 5.61
CA GLY A 107 5.81 -5.87 5.67
C GLY A 107 4.56 -6.72 5.66
N ILE A 108 4.48 -7.67 4.74
CA ILE A 108 3.34 -8.57 4.60
C ILE A 108 3.80 -9.99 4.27
N ASP A 109 3.30 -10.94 5.03
CA ASP A 109 3.46 -12.38 4.78
C ASP A 109 2.11 -12.94 4.28
N LEU A 110 2.08 -13.31 3.02
CA LEU A 110 0.89 -13.84 2.36
C LEU A 110 0.54 -15.26 2.83
N THR A 111 1.51 -16.01 3.35
CA THR A 111 1.29 -17.38 3.85
C THR A 111 0.52 -17.37 5.17
N THR A 112 0.91 -16.47 6.09
CA THR A 112 0.30 -16.38 7.43
C THR A 112 -0.71 -15.27 7.58
N ARG A 113 -0.88 -14.42 6.56
CA ARG A 113 -1.71 -13.20 6.57
C ARG A 113 -1.29 -12.19 7.64
N ARG A 114 -0.03 -12.19 8.06
CA ARG A 114 0.52 -11.19 8.97
C ARG A 114 1.00 -9.97 8.21
N ARG A 115 0.83 -8.81 8.81
CA ARG A 115 1.36 -7.56 8.25
C ARG A 115 1.65 -6.55 9.35
N ASN A 116 2.73 -5.79 9.16
CA ASN A 116 3.12 -4.65 9.99
C ASN A 116 3.44 -3.47 9.08
N ARG A 117 3.25 -2.27 9.59
CA ARG A 117 3.53 -1.02 8.87
C ARG A 117 4.55 -0.19 9.62
N LEU A 118 5.32 0.56 8.85
CA LEU A 118 6.09 1.68 9.36
C LEU A 118 6.05 2.84 8.38
N SER A 119 6.30 4.03 8.88
CA SER A 119 6.68 5.21 8.10
C SER A 119 7.97 5.79 8.67
N GLY A 120 8.74 6.46 7.80
CA GLY A 120 10.01 7.04 8.19
C GLY A 120 10.71 7.74 7.05
N GLN A 121 12.02 7.95 7.25
CA GLN A 121 12.90 8.61 6.30
C GLN A 121 14.09 7.72 6.00
N ILE A 122 14.51 7.69 4.75
CA ILE A 122 15.79 7.07 4.37
C ILE A 122 16.91 7.88 5.01
N SER A 123 17.73 7.23 5.81
CA SER A 123 18.86 7.84 6.52
C SER A 123 20.19 7.61 5.82
N ALA A 124 20.31 6.51 5.08
CA ALA A 124 21.48 6.18 4.27
C ALA A 124 21.10 5.27 3.09
N ILE A 125 21.87 5.38 2.01
CA ILE A 125 21.82 4.47 0.86
C ILE A 125 23.25 4.10 0.50
N ASP A 126 23.48 2.82 0.24
CA ASP A 126 24.75 2.31 -0.26
C ASP A 126 24.55 1.33 -1.43
N SER A 127 25.64 0.70 -1.89
CA SER A 127 25.59 -0.27 -3.01
C SER A 127 24.78 -1.53 -2.72
N ASN A 128 24.48 -1.81 -1.46
CA ASN A 128 23.86 -3.06 -0.99
C ASN A 128 22.41 -2.85 -0.55
N GLY A 129 21.99 -1.58 -0.28
CA GLY A 129 20.65 -1.33 0.19
C GLY A 129 20.43 0.06 0.79
N LEU A 130 19.44 0.16 1.66
CA LEU A 130 19.05 1.42 2.28
C LEU A 130 18.69 1.23 3.77
N ASP A 131 18.98 2.25 4.56
CA ASP A 131 18.60 2.36 5.96
C ASP A 131 17.43 3.31 6.11
N ILE A 132 16.43 2.91 6.88
CA ILE A 132 15.24 3.70 7.18
C ILE A 132 15.26 4.04 8.66
N ARG A 133 15.24 5.34 8.98
CA ARG A 133 14.94 5.84 10.32
C ARG A 133 13.42 5.79 10.52
N VAL A 134 12.99 4.99 11.49
CA VAL A 134 11.58 4.78 11.81
C VAL A 134 11.01 5.99 12.55
N GLU A 135 9.85 6.47 12.12
CA GLU A 135 9.11 7.54 12.78
C GLU A 135 7.82 7.02 13.42
N GLN A 136 7.20 6.04 12.79
CA GLN A 136 6.00 5.40 13.31
C GLN A 136 5.94 3.95 12.87
N ALA A 137 5.52 3.05 13.75
CA ALA A 137 5.30 1.63 13.47
C ALA A 137 4.06 1.11 14.17
N PHE A 138 3.30 0.22 13.52
CA PHE A 138 2.13 -0.42 14.09
C PHE A 138 1.73 -1.71 13.36
N GLY A 139 1.07 -2.60 14.10
CA GLY A 139 0.48 -3.80 13.54
C GLY A 139 -0.87 -3.54 12.86
N ASN A 140 -1.21 -4.35 11.89
CA ASN A 140 -2.50 -4.31 11.22
C ASN A 140 -3.25 -5.65 11.29
N CYS A 141 -4.58 -5.56 11.25
CA CYS A 141 -5.47 -6.69 11.17
C CYS A 141 -5.17 -7.57 9.92
N PRO A 142 -5.29 -8.92 10.00
CA PRO A 142 -5.06 -9.82 8.87
C PRO A 142 -6.20 -9.83 7.84
N GLN A 143 -7.25 -9.02 8.01
CA GLN A 143 -8.42 -9.02 7.14
C GLN A 143 -8.06 -8.70 5.70
N PHE A 144 -8.78 -9.35 4.77
CA PHE A 144 -8.72 -9.16 3.32
C PHE A 144 -7.41 -9.58 2.65
N ILE A 145 -6.46 -10.20 3.36
CA ILE A 145 -5.24 -10.75 2.76
C ILE A 145 -5.56 -12.12 2.16
N GLN A 146 -5.37 -12.28 0.85
CA GLN A 146 -5.49 -13.57 0.18
C GLN A 146 -4.25 -14.40 0.46
N GLN A 147 -4.44 -15.68 0.77
CA GLN A 147 -3.34 -16.57 1.11
C GLN A 147 -2.64 -17.06 -0.15
N ARG A 148 -1.31 -17.01 -0.14
CA ARG A 148 -0.46 -17.48 -1.22
C ARG A 148 0.79 -18.14 -0.67
N GLN A 149 1.28 -19.13 -1.40
CA GLN A 149 2.54 -19.82 -1.13
C GLN A 149 3.56 -19.40 -2.18
N LEU A 150 4.77 -19.03 -1.75
CA LEU A 150 5.89 -18.81 -2.65
C LEU A 150 6.30 -20.16 -3.27
N VAL A 151 6.31 -20.26 -4.59
CA VAL A 151 6.58 -21.52 -5.31
C VAL A 151 7.83 -21.47 -6.17
N ALA A 152 8.25 -20.28 -6.59
CA ALA A 152 9.45 -20.13 -7.40
C ALA A 152 10.01 -18.71 -7.30
N GLU A 153 11.30 -18.60 -7.58
CA GLU A 153 11.99 -17.35 -7.87
C GLU A 153 12.50 -17.43 -9.31
N ALA A 154 12.10 -16.47 -10.14
CA ALA A 154 12.61 -16.33 -11.51
C ALA A 154 13.74 -15.29 -11.51
N CYS A 155 14.56 -15.27 -12.56
CA CYS A 155 15.42 -14.11 -12.76
C CYS A 155 14.55 -12.89 -13.03
N ALA A 156 14.65 -11.87 -12.19
CA ALA A 156 14.00 -10.59 -12.45
C ALA A 156 14.54 -10.04 -13.78
N SER A 157 13.65 -9.74 -14.72
CA SER A 157 14.03 -9.12 -15.98
C SER A 157 14.08 -7.61 -15.76
N GLU A 158 15.28 -7.06 -15.54
CA GLU A 158 15.41 -5.62 -15.45
C GLU A 158 15.07 -4.98 -16.81
N ALA A 159 14.08 -4.09 -16.78
CA ALA A 159 13.78 -3.07 -17.80
C ALA A 159 13.39 -3.51 -19.23
N ALA A 160 13.48 -4.77 -19.62
CA ALA A 160 13.06 -5.19 -20.95
C ALA A 160 11.53 -5.11 -21.09
N GLY A 161 11.04 -4.04 -21.74
CA GLY A 161 9.63 -3.85 -22.03
C GLY A 161 8.83 -3.02 -21.02
N THR A 162 9.49 -2.25 -20.13
CA THR A 162 8.78 -1.26 -19.30
C THR A 162 8.03 -0.27 -20.19
N LEU A 163 6.74 -0.12 -19.94
CA LEU A 163 5.86 0.80 -20.65
C LEU A 163 5.36 1.89 -19.71
N VAL A 164 5.64 3.14 -20.02
CA VAL A 164 5.12 4.32 -19.34
C VAL A 164 4.04 4.95 -20.21
N THR A 165 2.88 5.24 -19.62
CA THR A 165 1.73 5.80 -20.36
C THR A 165 0.83 6.62 -19.43
N ASN A 166 0.06 7.54 -19.99
CA ASN A 166 -0.91 8.35 -19.26
C ASN A 166 -2.33 7.75 -19.30
N SER A 167 -2.49 6.58 -19.91
CA SER A 167 -3.77 5.87 -20.00
C SER A 167 -3.56 4.37 -19.84
N LEU A 168 -4.58 3.65 -19.37
CA LEU A 168 -4.53 2.21 -19.21
C LEU A 168 -4.64 1.49 -20.54
N THR A 169 -3.75 0.53 -20.80
CA THR A 169 -3.89 -0.41 -21.93
C THR A 169 -4.90 -1.52 -21.60
N GLY A 170 -5.28 -2.33 -22.61
CA GLY A 170 -6.15 -3.50 -22.40
C GLY A 170 -5.59 -4.45 -21.35
N ARG A 171 -4.30 -4.80 -21.46
CA ARG A 171 -3.60 -5.68 -20.50
C ARG A 171 -3.56 -5.14 -19.07
N MET A 172 -3.37 -3.83 -18.91
CA MET A 172 -3.41 -3.19 -17.59
C MET A 172 -4.80 -3.29 -16.98
N ARG A 173 -5.87 -3.06 -17.79
CA ARG A 173 -7.26 -3.22 -17.33
C ARG A 173 -7.59 -4.67 -16.98
N GLU A 174 -7.08 -5.63 -17.74
CA GLU A 174 -7.24 -7.06 -17.46
C GLU A 174 -6.63 -7.42 -16.11
N LEU A 175 -5.38 -6.98 -15.83
CA LEU A 175 -4.73 -7.20 -14.53
C LEU A 175 -5.54 -6.59 -13.39
N ILE A 176 -5.98 -5.33 -13.51
CA ILE A 176 -6.79 -4.65 -12.48
C ILE A 176 -8.10 -5.43 -12.24
N SER A 177 -8.77 -5.84 -13.32
CA SER A 177 -10.06 -6.56 -13.25
C SER A 177 -9.94 -7.97 -12.69
N ALA A 178 -8.80 -8.60 -12.84
CA ALA A 178 -8.51 -9.94 -12.27
C ALA A 178 -7.95 -9.87 -10.85
N ALA A 179 -7.50 -8.70 -10.40
CA ALA A 179 -6.85 -8.55 -9.10
C ALA A 179 -7.80 -8.81 -7.93
N ASP A 180 -7.31 -9.55 -6.95
CA ASP A 180 -7.90 -9.75 -5.62
C ASP A 180 -7.13 -8.98 -4.52
N THR A 181 -6.04 -8.35 -4.90
CA THR A 181 -5.09 -7.66 -4.03
C THR A 181 -4.50 -6.47 -4.77
N CYS A 182 -4.41 -5.34 -4.10
CA CYS A 182 -3.58 -4.21 -4.52
C CYS A 182 -3.01 -3.47 -3.31
N PHE A 183 -2.04 -2.59 -3.56
CA PHE A 183 -1.43 -1.76 -2.53
C PHE A 183 -1.62 -0.29 -2.87
N VAL A 184 -1.81 0.54 -1.83
CA VAL A 184 -2.12 1.96 -1.97
C VAL A 184 -1.11 2.77 -1.17
N ALA A 185 -0.33 3.60 -1.84
CA ALA A 185 0.48 4.64 -1.23
C ALA A 185 -0.34 5.93 -1.12
N SER A 186 -0.28 6.58 0.02
CA SER A 186 -0.89 7.88 0.29
C SER A 186 0.08 8.74 1.10
N GLY A 187 -0.04 10.05 1.03
CA GLY A 187 0.92 10.94 1.69
C GLY A 187 0.26 12.13 2.36
N LEU A 188 0.80 12.50 3.51
CA LEU A 188 0.42 13.67 4.28
C LEU A 188 1.50 14.73 4.16
N PRO A 189 1.28 15.84 3.44
CA PRO A 189 2.19 16.98 3.45
C PRO A 189 2.33 17.55 4.87
N ARG A 190 3.54 17.87 5.29
CA ARG A 190 3.83 18.48 6.59
C ARG A 190 4.44 19.86 6.38
N ASP A 191 3.97 20.85 7.12
CA ASP A 191 4.50 22.22 7.05
C ASP A 191 5.98 22.26 7.41
N GLY A 192 6.82 22.72 6.46
CA GLY A 192 8.26 22.84 6.64
C GLY A 192 9.02 21.53 6.82
N GLN A 193 8.40 20.39 6.53
CA GLN A 193 8.98 19.05 6.61
C GLN A 193 8.62 18.22 5.36
N ASP A 194 9.31 17.09 5.20
CA ASP A 194 9.00 16.13 4.15
C ASP A 194 7.61 15.51 4.34
N THR A 195 6.95 15.16 3.23
CA THR A 195 5.67 14.44 3.24
C THR A 195 5.81 13.12 3.99
N ALA A 196 4.96 12.88 4.99
CA ALA A 196 4.85 11.54 5.56
C ALA A 196 4.14 10.62 4.57
N VAL A 197 4.73 9.49 4.27
CA VAL A 197 4.18 8.51 3.33
C VAL A 197 3.71 7.28 4.09
N ASP A 198 2.61 6.72 3.64
CA ASP A 198 2.01 5.51 4.16
C ASP A 198 1.65 4.57 3.03
N VAL A 199 1.75 3.25 3.25
CA VAL A 199 1.32 2.24 2.29
C VAL A 199 0.43 1.19 2.94
N SER A 200 -0.67 0.88 2.27
CA SER A 200 -1.70 -0.03 2.75
C SER A 200 -2.00 -1.13 1.75
N HIS A 201 -2.34 -2.30 2.25
CA HIS A 201 -2.93 -3.38 1.46
C HIS A 201 -4.44 -3.18 1.32
N ARG A 202 -4.98 -3.46 0.14
CA ARG A 202 -6.40 -3.62 -0.14
C ARG A 202 -6.64 -4.99 -0.77
N GLY A 203 -7.69 -5.67 -0.35
CA GLY A 203 -8.06 -6.96 -0.92
C GLY A 203 -9.55 -7.15 -1.00
N GLY A 204 -9.99 -7.90 -2.00
CA GLY A 204 -11.39 -8.19 -2.28
C GLY A 204 -11.53 -9.48 -3.10
N TRP A 205 -12.74 -9.79 -3.52
CA TRP A 205 -12.93 -10.78 -4.58
C TRP A 205 -12.28 -10.30 -5.87
N PRO A 206 -11.81 -11.18 -6.78
CA PRO A 206 -11.36 -10.76 -8.09
C PRO A 206 -12.34 -9.78 -8.75
N GLY A 207 -11.81 -8.66 -9.24
CA GLY A 207 -12.63 -7.57 -9.77
C GLY A 207 -13.18 -6.59 -8.73
N PHE A 208 -12.73 -6.64 -7.47
CA PHE A 208 -13.16 -5.67 -6.46
C PHE A 208 -12.81 -4.22 -6.83
N VAL A 209 -11.76 -4.01 -7.61
CA VAL A 209 -11.46 -2.72 -8.22
C VAL A 209 -12.17 -2.64 -9.57
N ARG A 210 -13.13 -1.74 -9.68
CA ARG A 210 -13.80 -1.49 -10.96
C ARG A 210 -12.99 -0.49 -11.78
N VAL A 211 -12.69 -0.86 -13.02
CA VAL A 211 -11.97 0.01 -13.96
C VAL A 211 -12.90 0.42 -15.11
N THR A 212 -12.97 1.72 -15.38
CA THR A 212 -13.76 2.27 -16.50
C THR A 212 -12.90 3.33 -17.19
N ALA A 213 -12.49 3.07 -18.43
CA ALA A 213 -11.48 3.87 -19.12
C ALA A 213 -10.21 4.03 -18.27
N ASP A 214 -9.86 5.23 -17.84
CA ASP A 214 -8.71 5.54 -17.00
C ASP A 214 -9.12 5.93 -15.57
N ARG A 215 -10.30 5.51 -15.12
CA ARG A 215 -10.80 5.72 -13.75
C ARG A 215 -10.97 4.38 -13.05
N LEU A 216 -10.37 4.27 -11.87
CA LEU A 216 -10.53 3.14 -10.97
C LEU A 216 -11.51 3.52 -9.86
N THR A 217 -12.43 2.61 -9.52
CA THR A 217 -13.33 2.74 -8.38
C THR A 217 -12.95 1.71 -7.33
N MET A 218 -12.59 2.18 -6.15
CA MET A 218 -12.10 1.40 -5.04
C MET A 218 -13.17 1.33 -3.93
N PRO A 219 -13.55 0.13 -3.48
CA PRO A 219 -14.39 -0.03 -2.31
C PRO A 219 -13.55 0.10 -1.03
N GLU A 220 -14.09 0.78 -0.04
CA GLU A 220 -13.52 0.80 1.30
C GLU A 220 -14.36 -0.08 2.21
N PHE A 221 -13.79 -1.21 2.64
CA PHE A 221 -14.41 -2.11 3.59
C PHE A 221 -14.11 -1.71 5.03
N SER A 222 -14.99 -2.09 5.96
CA SER A 222 -14.79 -1.84 7.38
C SER A 222 -13.47 -2.45 7.88
N GLY A 223 -12.63 -1.63 8.49
CA GLY A 223 -11.30 -1.99 9.00
C GLY A 223 -11.08 -1.60 10.46
N ASN A 224 -9.84 -1.25 10.80
CA ASN A 224 -9.42 -0.90 12.17
C ASN A 224 -9.84 0.50 12.65
N ARG A 225 -10.49 1.30 11.81
CA ARG A 225 -10.94 2.67 12.10
C ARG A 225 -9.81 3.70 12.31
N PHE A 226 -8.59 3.37 11.93
CA PHE A 226 -7.47 4.32 11.99
C PHE A 226 -7.58 5.36 10.87
N PHE A 227 -8.08 4.95 9.70
CA PHE A 227 -8.29 5.79 8.51
C PHE A 227 -7.02 6.37 7.89
N ASN A 228 -5.85 5.74 8.11
CA ASN A 228 -4.59 6.28 7.60
C ASN A 228 -4.68 6.67 6.12
N THR A 229 -5.08 5.74 5.23
CA THR A 229 -5.20 6.04 3.79
C THR A 229 -6.25 7.11 3.51
N LEU A 230 -7.49 6.94 4.02
CA LEU A 230 -8.57 7.90 3.74
C LEU A 230 -8.31 9.27 4.39
N GLY A 231 -7.70 9.30 5.57
CA GLY A 231 -7.30 10.53 6.25
C GLY A 231 -6.25 11.30 5.45
N ASN A 232 -5.24 10.59 4.91
CA ASN A 232 -4.27 11.19 4.00
C ASN A 232 -4.95 11.72 2.74
N LEU A 233 -5.85 10.93 2.11
CA LEU A 233 -6.56 11.31 0.90
C LEU A 233 -7.53 12.49 1.09
N LEU A 234 -8.05 12.68 2.30
CA LEU A 234 -8.87 13.85 2.64
C LEU A 234 -8.04 15.15 2.63
N VAL A 235 -6.77 15.07 2.99
CA VAL A 235 -5.84 16.22 3.05
C VAL A 235 -5.11 16.39 1.73
N ASN A 236 -4.62 15.30 1.15
CA ASN A 236 -3.91 15.26 -0.12
C ASN A 236 -4.58 14.24 -1.05
N PRO A 237 -5.39 14.69 -2.02
CA PRO A 237 -6.16 13.82 -2.89
C PRO A 237 -5.32 13.19 -4.00
N ARG A 238 -4.20 12.56 -3.65
CA ARG A 238 -3.32 11.83 -4.56
C ARG A 238 -3.01 10.45 -3.98
N ALA A 239 -2.90 9.45 -4.86
CA ALA A 239 -2.51 8.10 -4.46
C ALA A 239 -1.62 7.44 -5.51
N GLY A 240 -0.76 6.53 -5.02
CA GLY A 240 -0.06 5.55 -5.83
C GLY A 240 -0.66 4.17 -5.62
N LEU A 241 -0.86 3.42 -6.69
CA LEU A 241 -1.33 2.04 -6.63
C LEU A 241 -0.29 1.08 -7.19
N LEU A 242 -0.22 -0.10 -6.60
CA LEU A 242 0.54 -1.24 -7.12
C LEU A 242 -0.39 -2.44 -7.25
N PHE A 243 -0.47 -2.99 -8.46
CA PHE A 243 -1.05 -4.29 -8.76
C PHE A 243 0.06 -5.27 -9.11
N VAL A 244 -0.05 -6.48 -8.62
CA VAL A 244 0.91 -7.56 -8.83
C VAL A 244 0.20 -8.73 -9.49
N ASP A 245 0.70 -9.16 -10.63
CA ASP A 245 0.38 -10.50 -11.12
C ASP A 245 1.29 -11.50 -10.41
N PHE A 246 0.75 -12.15 -9.41
CA PHE A 246 1.50 -13.08 -8.56
C PHE A 246 1.98 -14.33 -9.31
N ALA A 247 1.39 -14.65 -10.47
CA ALA A 247 1.78 -15.79 -11.28
C ALA A 247 2.92 -15.45 -12.25
N SER A 248 2.85 -14.31 -12.94
CA SER A 248 3.85 -13.89 -13.93
C SER A 248 4.95 -13.02 -13.33
N GLY A 249 4.70 -12.37 -12.20
CA GLY A 249 5.56 -11.35 -11.60
C GLY A 249 5.47 -10.00 -12.32
N ASP A 250 4.48 -9.78 -13.16
CA ASP A 250 4.26 -8.48 -13.78
C ASP A 250 3.78 -7.47 -12.74
N LEU A 251 4.29 -6.25 -12.80
CA LEU A 251 3.92 -5.16 -11.91
C LEU A 251 3.26 -4.03 -12.70
N LEU A 252 2.15 -3.53 -12.17
CA LEU A 252 1.51 -2.31 -12.65
C LEU A 252 1.51 -1.28 -11.54
N GLN A 253 2.21 -0.19 -11.75
CA GLN A 253 2.27 0.95 -10.84
C GLN A 253 1.51 2.13 -11.45
N ILE A 254 0.65 2.77 -10.67
CA ILE A 254 -0.23 3.84 -11.13
C ILE A 254 -0.13 5.00 -10.15
N THR A 255 -0.04 6.22 -10.66
CA THR A 255 -0.26 7.44 -9.86
C THR A 255 -1.42 8.23 -10.42
N GLY A 256 -2.14 8.96 -9.55
CA GLY A 256 -3.26 9.77 -9.98
C GLY A 256 -3.96 10.53 -8.88
N ARG A 257 -5.03 11.23 -9.28
CA ARG A 257 -5.87 12.03 -8.39
C ARG A 257 -7.04 11.23 -7.86
N VAL A 258 -7.36 11.48 -6.60
CA VAL A 258 -8.41 10.78 -5.87
C VAL A 258 -9.60 11.71 -5.61
N GLU A 259 -10.80 11.13 -5.75
CA GLU A 259 -12.08 11.72 -5.36
C GLU A 259 -12.77 10.78 -4.36
N LEU A 260 -13.03 11.26 -3.15
CA LEU A 260 -13.72 10.50 -2.11
C LEU A 260 -15.23 10.62 -2.28
N GLN A 261 -15.95 9.50 -2.24
CA GLN A 261 -17.41 9.39 -2.42
C GLN A 261 -18.04 8.92 -1.10
N TRP A 262 -18.55 9.86 -0.29
CA TRP A 262 -19.09 9.56 1.03
C TRP A 262 -20.50 8.99 0.99
N ASP A 263 -21.37 9.50 0.14
CA ASP A 263 -22.78 9.16 0.07
C ASP A 263 -23.14 8.63 -1.34
N SER A 264 -22.42 7.59 -1.78
CA SER A 264 -22.63 7.05 -3.11
C SER A 264 -23.75 6.01 -3.11
N PRO A 265 -24.82 6.17 -3.92
CA PRO A 265 -25.82 5.13 -4.14
C PRO A 265 -25.21 3.83 -4.70
N GLN A 266 -24.01 3.90 -5.29
CA GLN A 266 -23.30 2.72 -5.76
C GLN A 266 -22.67 1.95 -4.59
N ALA A 267 -22.31 2.59 -3.47
CA ALA A 267 -21.82 1.91 -2.27
C ALA A 267 -22.93 1.03 -1.67
N GLU A 268 -24.18 1.46 -1.69
CA GLU A 268 -25.32 0.69 -1.20
C GLU A 268 -25.55 -0.63 -1.99
N ARG A 269 -25.10 -0.67 -3.25
CA ARG A 269 -25.19 -1.84 -4.12
C ARG A 269 -24.04 -2.84 -3.94
N TYR A 270 -23.03 -2.47 -3.16
CA TYR A 270 -21.87 -3.31 -2.91
C TYR A 270 -21.82 -3.68 -1.42
N GLU A 271 -22.13 -4.91 -1.11
CA GLU A 271 -22.33 -5.37 0.27
C GLU A 271 -21.11 -5.10 1.16
N CYS A 272 -21.35 -4.55 2.36
CA CYS A 272 -20.34 -4.17 3.35
C CYS A 272 -19.31 -3.11 2.91
N VAL A 273 -19.60 -2.35 1.85
CA VAL A 273 -18.81 -1.17 1.49
C VAL A 273 -19.31 0.02 2.30
N GLU A 274 -18.39 0.69 2.98
CA GLU A 274 -18.71 1.90 3.76
C GLU A 274 -18.64 3.16 2.88
N HIS A 275 -17.62 3.21 2.04
CA HIS A 275 -17.35 4.35 1.14
C HIS A 275 -16.76 3.84 -0.16
N LEU A 276 -16.85 4.66 -1.19
CA LEU A 276 -16.13 4.50 -2.43
C LEU A 276 -15.14 5.65 -2.59
N TRP A 277 -14.08 5.40 -3.32
CA TRP A 277 -13.23 6.45 -3.84
C TRP A 277 -12.79 6.11 -5.26
N HIS A 278 -12.55 7.14 -6.02
CA HIS A 278 -12.13 7.02 -7.40
C HIS A 278 -10.71 7.53 -7.54
N LEU A 279 -9.92 6.85 -8.36
CA LEU A 279 -8.64 7.34 -8.81
C LEU A 279 -8.71 7.59 -10.32
N GLN A 280 -8.44 8.83 -10.73
CA GLN A 280 -8.20 9.18 -12.11
C GLN A 280 -6.73 8.98 -12.41
N VAL A 281 -6.40 8.10 -13.35
CA VAL A 281 -5.02 7.78 -13.74
C VAL A 281 -4.39 9.02 -14.38
N GLU A 282 -3.20 9.39 -13.93
CA GLU A 282 -2.36 10.42 -14.54
C GLU A 282 -1.13 9.78 -15.20
N CYS A 283 -0.59 8.72 -14.58
CA CYS A 283 0.51 7.94 -15.15
C CYS A 283 0.39 6.48 -14.72
N ALA A 284 0.71 5.57 -15.61
CA ALA A 284 0.79 4.13 -15.37
C ALA A 284 2.11 3.57 -15.90
N VAL A 285 2.77 2.73 -15.13
CA VAL A 285 4.02 2.07 -15.47
C VAL A 285 3.81 0.56 -15.39
N TRP A 286 3.89 -0.10 -16.55
CA TRP A 286 3.85 -1.56 -16.65
C TRP A 286 5.27 -2.11 -16.70
N ARG A 287 5.59 -3.03 -15.81
CA ARG A 287 6.90 -3.68 -15.70
C ARG A 287 6.73 -5.19 -15.82
N PRO A 288 6.87 -5.76 -17.02
CA PRO A 288 6.74 -7.21 -17.21
C PRO A 288 7.87 -7.94 -16.47
N GLY A 289 7.51 -8.95 -15.67
CA GLY A 289 8.46 -9.68 -14.83
C GLY A 289 9.22 -8.78 -13.85
N GLY A 290 8.64 -7.66 -13.44
CA GLY A 290 9.25 -6.71 -12.50
C GLY A 290 9.46 -7.27 -11.10
N SER A 291 8.79 -8.36 -10.75
CA SER A 291 9.02 -9.20 -9.57
C SER A 291 9.67 -10.52 -9.97
N ALA A 292 10.67 -10.95 -9.19
CA ALA A 292 11.25 -12.30 -9.33
C ALA A 292 10.36 -13.37 -8.69
N LEU A 293 9.52 -13.02 -7.74
CA LEU A 293 8.73 -13.95 -6.94
C LEU A 293 7.52 -14.47 -7.70
N ARG A 294 7.24 -15.78 -7.57
CA ARG A 294 6.09 -16.45 -8.14
C ARG A 294 5.29 -17.12 -7.04
N TRP A 295 4.00 -16.84 -7.00
CA TRP A 295 3.14 -17.26 -5.92
C TRP A 295 1.98 -18.09 -6.43
N GLN A 296 1.68 -19.16 -5.72
CA GLN A 296 0.48 -19.97 -5.92
C GLN A 296 -0.61 -19.48 -4.97
N PHE A 297 -1.81 -19.29 -5.50
CA PHE A 297 -3.00 -18.98 -4.70
C PHE A 297 -3.42 -20.18 -3.87
N GLU A 298 -3.65 -19.97 -2.56
CA GLU A 298 -4.07 -21.01 -1.61
C GLU A 298 -5.49 -20.80 -1.10
N GLY A 299 -5.95 -19.55 -1.00
CA GLY A 299 -7.30 -19.30 -0.54
C GLY A 299 -7.64 -17.86 -0.23
N PHE A 300 -8.91 -17.56 -0.37
CA PHE A 300 -9.44 -16.25 -0.03
C PHE A 300 -9.47 -16.00 1.48
N SER A 301 -9.35 -14.74 1.86
CA SER A 301 -9.54 -14.31 3.25
C SER A 301 -10.94 -14.65 3.72
N PRO A 302 -11.11 -15.25 4.92
CA PRO A 302 -12.44 -15.48 5.49
C PRO A 302 -13.28 -14.20 5.63
N ALA A 303 -12.63 -13.03 5.70
CA ALA A 303 -13.31 -11.74 5.79
C ALA A 303 -14.12 -11.42 4.52
N LEU A 304 -13.77 -11.99 3.36
CA LEU A 304 -14.49 -11.78 2.10
C LEU A 304 -15.91 -12.37 2.11
N ARG A 305 -16.21 -13.32 2.99
CA ARG A 305 -17.58 -13.83 3.12
C ARG A 305 -18.60 -12.76 3.52
N ARG A 306 -18.13 -11.62 3.99
CA ARG A 306 -18.95 -10.46 4.39
C ARG A 306 -18.95 -9.34 3.36
N THR A 307 -18.23 -9.50 2.26
CA THR A 307 -18.16 -8.52 1.19
C THR A 307 -18.89 -9.04 -0.04
N GLY A 308 -19.60 -8.18 -0.72
CA GLY A 308 -20.21 -8.49 -2.01
C GLY A 308 -19.21 -8.45 -3.16
N ILE A 309 -19.74 -8.52 -4.36
CA ILE A 309 -19.08 -8.26 -5.63
C ILE A 309 -19.84 -7.16 -6.37
N TRP A 310 -19.19 -6.44 -7.26
CA TRP A 310 -19.92 -5.51 -8.13
C TRP A 310 -21.01 -6.27 -8.88
N THR A 311 -22.27 -5.96 -8.61
CA THR A 311 -23.35 -6.48 -9.42
C THR A 311 -23.25 -5.86 -10.81
N SER A 312 -23.21 -6.71 -11.84
CA SER A 312 -23.26 -6.28 -13.22
C SER A 312 -24.64 -5.62 -13.45
N THR A 313 -24.70 -4.30 -13.30
CA THR A 313 -25.74 -3.55 -13.99
C THR A 313 -25.16 -3.18 -15.34
N SER A 314 -25.73 -3.74 -16.39
CA SER A 314 -25.64 -3.19 -17.74
C SER A 314 -25.79 -1.66 -17.71
N PRO A 315 -25.17 -0.95 -18.67
CA PRO A 315 -24.99 0.48 -18.68
C PRO A 315 -26.25 1.27 -18.51
#